data_3639031f22807174c484fbfff72ebcc8
#
_entry.id   3639031f22807174c484fbfff72ebcc8
#
_cell.length_a   1.000
_cell.length_b   1.000
_cell.length_c   1.000
_cell.angle_alpha   90.00
_cell.angle_beta   90.00
_cell.angle_gamma   90.00
#
_symmetry.space_group_name_H-M   'P 1'
#
loop_
_entity.id
_entity.type
_entity.pdbx_description
1 polymer ?
#
loop_
_entity_poly.entity_id
_entity_poly.type
_entity_poly.pdbx_seq_one_letter_code
_entity_poly.pdbx_strand_id
1 'polypeptide(L)'
;MNFQWMSQGAPCPVVEFHDVRCEKFRTDKYLALVDDRLTAPLLASGGSALGTFRVENHPERVMLLRGFASMPARRKALTAFHAGADWAAHRREAADLTRRHEVILTRAIRPAEGVRPIRAGEPLVALISEVRFAEQIGDYHLWLRLFLRKAGLDPMAAFATLEAVNDVPAVPVVRHRSQHIALLPAGGPVPPLPVELRNMLRFPPETPRLEPALSLVW
;
A
#
# COMPACT_ATOMS: atom_id res chain seq x y z
N MET A 1 17.59 -5.33 -17.62
CA MET A 1 17.97 -5.48 -16.19
C MET A 1 16.89 -6.31 -15.52
N ASN A 2 17.23 -7.52 -15.05
CA ASN A 2 16.30 -8.38 -14.30
C ASN A 2 16.23 -7.85 -12.86
N PHE A 3 15.15 -7.17 -12.53
CA PHE A 3 14.88 -6.75 -11.17
C PHE A 3 14.45 -7.95 -10.32
N GLN A 4 15.39 -8.52 -9.61
CA GLN A 4 15.13 -9.56 -8.61
C GLN A 4 14.66 -8.93 -7.29
N TRP A 5 13.49 -8.26 -7.34
CA TRP A 5 12.92 -7.49 -6.21
C TRP A 5 12.16 -8.35 -5.19
N MET A 6 11.99 -9.64 -5.46
CA MET A 6 11.05 -10.44 -4.70
C MET A 6 11.80 -11.25 -3.63
N SER A 7 11.67 -10.82 -2.38
CA SER A 7 12.09 -11.56 -1.21
C SER A 7 11.30 -12.87 -1.06
N GLN A 8 11.85 -13.80 -0.28
CA GLN A 8 11.21 -15.08 0.03
C GLN A 8 9.88 -14.85 0.76
N GLY A 9 8.79 -15.34 0.24
CA GLY A 9 7.45 -15.25 0.79
C GLY A 9 6.40 -15.63 -0.25
N ALA A 10 5.23 -16.09 0.18
CA ALA A 10 4.12 -16.35 -0.71
C ALA A 10 3.59 -15.02 -1.28
N PRO A 11 3.18 -14.99 -2.56
CA PRO A 11 2.59 -13.80 -3.15
C PRO A 11 1.25 -13.44 -2.51
N CYS A 12 1.00 -12.15 -2.33
CA CYS A 12 -0.20 -11.62 -1.72
C CYS A 12 -1.08 -10.93 -2.77
N PRO A 13 -2.15 -11.56 -3.26
CA PRO A 13 -3.07 -10.94 -4.20
C PRO A 13 -3.99 -9.90 -3.56
N VAL A 14 -4.24 -9.97 -2.26
CA VAL A 14 -5.01 -8.97 -1.50
C VAL A 14 -4.04 -8.09 -0.73
N VAL A 15 -4.14 -6.78 -0.93
CA VAL A 15 -3.24 -5.81 -0.30
C VAL A 15 -4.03 -4.66 0.31
N GLU A 16 -3.68 -4.31 1.53
CA GLU A 16 -4.11 -3.10 2.20
C GLU A 16 -3.05 -2.01 2.06
N PHE A 17 -3.44 -0.87 1.52
CA PHE A 17 -2.66 0.35 1.59
C PHE A 17 -3.17 1.19 2.76
N HIS A 18 -2.35 1.34 3.78
CA HIS A 18 -2.63 2.17 4.93
C HIS A 18 -2.00 3.55 4.70
N ASP A 19 -2.81 4.59 4.57
CA ASP A 19 -2.37 6.00 4.58
C ASP A 19 -2.55 6.53 6.01
N VAL A 20 -1.45 6.68 6.72
CA VAL A 20 -1.43 7.09 8.12
C VAL A 20 -0.89 8.50 8.22
N ARG A 21 -1.64 9.37 8.90
CA ARG A 21 -1.19 10.70 9.31
C ARG A 21 -0.87 10.68 10.79
N CYS A 22 0.41 10.76 11.10
CA CYS A 22 0.87 10.82 12.49
C CYS A 22 0.58 12.19 13.11
N GLU A 23 0.53 12.23 14.44
CA GLU A 23 0.60 13.49 15.17
C GLU A 23 1.96 14.16 14.95
N LYS A 24 1.97 15.49 15.03
CA LYS A 24 3.17 16.29 14.76
C LYS A 24 4.36 15.80 15.59
N PHE A 25 5.49 15.56 14.93
CA PHE A 25 6.73 15.04 15.55
C PHE A 25 6.62 13.63 16.16
N ARG A 26 5.58 12.83 15.80
CA ARG A 26 5.38 11.49 16.33
C ARG A 26 5.67 10.35 15.35
N THR A 27 6.05 10.68 14.12
CA THR A 27 6.25 9.69 13.03
C THR A 27 7.30 8.65 13.40
N ASP A 28 8.44 9.04 13.98
CA ASP A 28 9.49 8.10 14.36
C ASP A 28 9.02 7.13 15.44
N LYS A 29 8.29 7.64 16.43
CA LYS A 29 7.72 6.82 17.49
C LYS A 29 6.67 5.84 16.93
N TYR A 30 5.84 6.28 15.98
CA TYR A 30 4.87 5.41 15.31
C TYR A 30 5.55 4.30 14.51
N LEU A 31 6.59 4.64 13.76
CA LEU A 31 7.36 3.67 12.98
C LEU A 31 8.05 2.63 13.87
N ALA A 32 8.68 3.07 14.98
CA ALA A 32 9.26 2.16 15.95
C ALA A 32 8.21 1.24 16.56
N LEU A 33 7.03 1.75 16.91
CA LEU A 33 5.92 0.93 17.40
C LEU A 33 5.49 -0.12 16.38
N VAL A 34 5.37 0.24 15.10
CA VAL A 34 5.01 -0.68 14.02
C VAL A 34 6.06 -1.78 13.87
N ASP A 35 7.35 -1.40 13.85
CA ASP A 35 8.45 -2.34 13.66
C ASP A 35 8.62 -3.28 14.84
N ASP A 36 8.80 -2.71 16.02
CA ASP A 36 9.17 -3.46 17.23
C ASP A 36 8.02 -4.28 17.81
N ARG A 37 6.76 -3.84 17.62
CA ARG A 37 5.62 -4.38 18.38
C ARG A 37 4.49 -4.93 17.53
N LEU A 38 4.25 -4.42 16.32
CA LEU A 38 3.08 -4.79 15.53
C LEU A 38 3.39 -5.67 14.33
N THR A 39 4.60 -5.61 13.78
CA THR A 39 4.96 -6.39 12.59
C THR A 39 5.04 -7.88 12.89
N ALA A 40 5.79 -8.31 13.91
CA ALA A 40 5.91 -9.73 14.24
C ALA A 40 4.57 -10.39 14.60
N PRO A 41 3.69 -9.78 15.42
CA PRO A 41 2.34 -10.30 15.67
C PRO A 41 1.47 -10.41 14.40
N LEU A 42 1.58 -9.45 13.46
CA LEU A 42 0.87 -9.53 12.18
C LEU A 42 1.34 -10.75 11.38
N LEU A 43 2.65 -10.97 11.28
CA LEU A 43 3.23 -12.11 10.58
C LEU A 43 2.80 -13.44 11.23
N ALA A 44 2.88 -13.52 12.56
CA ALA A 44 2.45 -14.70 13.31
C ALA A 44 0.97 -15.02 13.13
N SER A 45 0.14 -14.00 12.85
CA SER A 45 -1.29 -14.16 12.56
C SER A 45 -1.58 -14.58 11.12
N GLY A 46 -0.57 -14.67 10.25
CA GLY A 46 -0.70 -15.05 8.83
C GLY A 46 -0.89 -13.89 7.86
N GLY A 47 -0.65 -12.66 8.30
CA GLY A 47 -0.48 -11.51 7.42
C GLY A 47 0.95 -11.38 6.91
N SER A 48 1.18 -10.47 5.96
CA SER A 48 2.50 -10.14 5.43
C SER A 48 2.73 -8.64 5.52
N ALA A 49 3.88 -8.21 6.02
CA ALA A 49 4.35 -6.83 5.93
C ALA A 49 5.03 -6.67 4.57
N LEU A 50 4.39 -5.98 3.63
CA LEU A 50 4.91 -5.81 2.27
C LEU A 50 5.84 -4.61 2.14
N GLY A 51 5.67 -3.61 2.99
CA GLY A 51 6.53 -2.42 3.04
C GLY A 51 6.00 -1.36 3.99
N THR A 52 6.93 -0.58 4.53
CA THR A 52 6.66 0.59 5.37
C THR A 52 7.48 1.75 4.85
N PHE A 53 6.83 2.88 4.58
CA PHE A 53 7.42 4.02 3.88
C PHE A 53 7.08 5.33 4.55
N ARG A 54 8.04 6.24 4.60
CA ARG A 54 7.81 7.67 4.78
C ARG A 54 7.41 8.29 3.45
N VAL A 55 6.58 9.29 3.48
CA VAL A 55 6.25 10.06 2.26
C VAL A 55 7.14 11.30 2.22
N GLU A 56 7.95 11.43 1.17
CA GLU A 56 8.83 12.58 0.97
C GLU A 56 8.03 13.89 1.00
N ASN A 57 8.60 14.93 1.61
CA ASN A 57 7.96 16.24 1.81
C ASN A 57 6.68 16.23 2.67
N HIS A 58 6.34 15.10 3.29
CA HIS A 58 5.22 14.95 4.20
C HIS A 58 5.67 14.22 5.49
N PRO A 59 6.40 14.88 6.40
CA PRO A 59 7.04 14.21 7.54
C PRO A 59 6.07 13.50 8.50
N GLU A 60 4.80 13.86 8.45
CA GLU A 60 3.75 13.23 9.27
C GLU A 60 3.00 12.10 8.54
N ARG A 61 3.34 11.81 7.27
CA ARG A 61 2.66 10.81 6.46
C ARG A 61 3.48 9.53 6.33
N VAL A 62 2.86 8.42 6.65
CA VAL A 62 3.43 7.07 6.52
C VAL A 62 2.50 6.24 5.65
N MET A 63 3.06 5.44 4.74
CA MET A 63 2.33 4.42 4.00
C MET A 63 2.80 3.03 4.40
N LEU A 64 1.85 2.18 4.82
CA LEU A 64 2.11 0.79 5.16
C LEU A 64 1.38 -0.10 4.15
N LEU A 65 2.03 -1.15 3.69
CA LEU A 65 1.45 -2.16 2.82
C LEU A 65 1.40 -3.48 3.58
N ARG A 66 0.18 -4.05 3.70
CA ARG A 66 -0.04 -5.37 4.30
C ARG A 66 -0.63 -6.29 3.25
N GLY A 67 -0.15 -7.51 3.20
CA GLY A 67 -0.55 -8.49 2.21
C GLY A 67 -1.23 -9.71 2.81
N PHE A 68 -2.13 -10.32 2.03
CA PHE A 68 -2.86 -11.53 2.40
C PHE A 68 -3.07 -12.43 1.18
N ALA A 69 -3.09 -13.73 1.40
CA ALA A 69 -3.29 -14.72 0.33
C ALA A 69 -4.72 -14.69 -0.25
N SER A 70 -5.72 -14.20 0.50
CA SER A 70 -7.12 -14.07 0.08
C SER A 70 -7.89 -13.23 1.09
N MET A 71 -9.15 -12.87 0.76
CA MET A 71 -10.06 -12.21 1.71
C MET A 71 -10.35 -13.07 2.96
N PRO A 72 -10.64 -14.38 2.87
CA PRO A 72 -10.75 -15.23 4.05
C PRO A 72 -9.46 -15.27 4.90
N ALA A 73 -8.28 -15.33 4.26
CA ALA A 73 -7.00 -15.28 4.97
C ALA A 73 -6.79 -13.94 5.67
N ARG A 74 -7.15 -12.82 5.02
CA ARG A 74 -7.15 -11.47 5.61
C ARG A 74 -8.01 -11.42 6.87
N ARG A 75 -9.26 -11.87 6.77
CA ARG A 75 -10.18 -11.93 7.91
C ARG A 75 -9.60 -12.73 9.07
N LYS A 76 -9.11 -13.95 8.80
CA LYS A 76 -8.51 -14.81 9.82
C LYS A 76 -7.32 -14.13 10.50
N ALA A 77 -6.38 -13.62 9.70
CA ALA A 77 -5.16 -12.99 10.19
C ALA A 77 -5.46 -11.74 11.04
N LEU A 78 -6.30 -10.84 10.54
CA LEU A 78 -6.61 -9.59 11.26
C LEU A 78 -7.49 -9.81 12.49
N THR A 79 -8.40 -10.80 12.48
CA THR A 79 -9.15 -11.18 13.68
C THR A 79 -8.20 -11.68 14.77
N ALA A 80 -7.27 -12.57 14.43
CA ALA A 80 -6.26 -13.07 15.37
C ALA A 80 -5.34 -11.96 15.87
N PHE A 81 -4.85 -11.11 14.97
CA PHE A 81 -4.00 -9.95 15.30
C PHE A 81 -4.68 -9.00 16.30
N HIS A 82 -5.94 -8.61 16.02
CA HIS A 82 -6.65 -7.66 16.89
C HIS A 82 -7.11 -8.28 18.23
N ALA A 83 -7.24 -9.59 18.30
CA ALA A 83 -7.50 -10.32 19.55
C ALA A 83 -6.23 -10.62 20.34
N GLY A 84 -5.04 -10.42 19.75
CA GLY A 84 -3.75 -10.71 20.36
C GLY A 84 -3.37 -9.73 21.49
N ALA A 85 -2.56 -10.23 22.43
CA ALA A 85 -2.10 -9.45 23.59
C ALA A 85 -1.25 -8.23 23.19
N ASP A 86 -0.42 -8.37 22.14
CA ASP A 86 0.42 -7.27 21.66
C ASP A 86 -0.42 -6.10 21.13
N TRP A 87 -1.47 -6.39 20.31
CA TRP A 87 -2.39 -5.35 19.89
C TRP A 87 -3.13 -4.73 21.07
N ALA A 88 -3.63 -5.54 21.98
CA ALA A 88 -4.33 -5.05 23.17
C ALA A 88 -3.45 -4.11 24.02
N ALA A 89 -2.17 -4.42 24.15
CA ALA A 89 -1.20 -3.61 24.88
C ALA A 89 -0.88 -2.27 24.18
N HIS A 90 -0.84 -2.25 22.84
CA HIS A 90 -0.30 -1.11 22.09
C HIS A 90 -1.32 -0.32 21.28
N ARG A 91 -2.59 -0.79 21.18
CA ARG A 91 -3.64 -0.12 20.37
C ARG A 91 -3.90 1.33 20.77
N ARG A 92 -3.83 1.62 22.07
CA ARG A 92 -4.04 2.99 22.58
C ARG A 92 -2.88 3.89 22.19
N GLU A 93 -1.65 3.41 22.35
CA GLU A 93 -0.46 4.14 21.93
C GLU A 93 -0.49 4.41 20.41
N ALA A 94 -0.85 3.41 19.60
CA ALA A 94 -1.01 3.59 18.14
C ALA A 94 -2.04 4.67 17.82
N ALA A 95 -3.18 4.70 18.50
CA ALA A 95 -4.21 5.72 18.34
C ALA A 95 -3.72 7.11 18.75
N ASP A 96 -3.01 7.23 19.86
CA ASP A 96 -2.48 8.50 20.38
C ASP A 96 -1.35 9.08 19.50
N LEU A 97 -0.71 8.23 18.67
CA LEU A 97 0.34 8.63 17.74
C LEU A 97 -0.20 9.03 16.36
N THR A 98 -1.49 8.77 16.08
CA THR A 98 -2.07 8.95 14.75
C THR A 98 -3.28 9.86 14.78
N ARG A 99 -3.31 10.84 13.87
CA ARG A 99 -4.42 11.79 13.69
C ARG A 99 -5.46 11.26 12.70
N ARG A 100 -5.01 10.53 11.68
CA ARG A 100 -5.86 9.94 10.63
C ARG A 100 -5.26 8.62 10.16
N HIS A 101 -6.11 7.65 9.98
CA HIS A 101 -5.73 6.36 9.42
C HIS A 101 -6.81 5.93 8.43
N GLU A 102 -6.44 5.78 7.17
CA GLU A 102 -7.32 5.28 6.11
C GLU A 102 -6.68 4.05 5.48
N VAL A 103 -7.51 3.11 5.10
CA VAL A 103 -7.08 1.87 4.44
C VAL A 103 -7.80 1.72 3.11
N ILE A 104 -7.04 1.54 2.05
CA ILE A 104 -7.56 1.19 0.74
C ILE A 104 -7.33 -0.31 0.56
N LEU A 105 -8.43 -1.05 0.49
CA LEU A 105 -8.39 -2.48 0.21
C LEU A 105 -8.28 -2.69 -1.29
N THR A 106 -7.24 -3.40 -1.71
CA THR A 106 -6.93 -3.59 -3.13
C THR A 106 -6.68 -5.06 -3.48
N ARG A 107 -6.79 -5.35 -4.76
CA ARG A 107 -6.24 -6.57 -5.38
C ARG A 107 -5.05 -6.21 -6.24
N ALA A 108 -4.03 -7.07 -6.24
CA ALA A 108 -2.95 -6.97 -7.21
C ALA A 108 -3.49 -7.30 -8.61
N ILE A 109 -3.16 -6.44 -9.58
CA ILE A 109 -3.44 -6.67 -11.00
C ILE A 109 -2.16 -6.90 -11.78
N ARG A 110 -1.01 -6.54 -11.18
CA ARG A 110 0.32 -6.84 -11.69
C ARG A 110 1.32 -6.91 -10.51
N PRO A 111 2.05 -8.00 -10.33
CA PRO A 111 1.79 -9.31 -10.95
C PRO A 111 0.43 -9.89 -10.51
N ALA A 112 -0.23 -10.63 -11.38
CA ALA A 112 -1.60 -11.11 -11.12
C ALA A 112 -1.68 -12.15 -9.98
N GLU A 113 -0.61 -12.90 -9.75
CA GLU A 113 -0.48 -13.84 -8.63
C GLU A 113 -0.35 -13.14 -7.27
N GLY A 114 -0.09 -11.84 -7.27
CA GLY A 114 0.11 -11.05 -6.07
C GLY A 114 1.53 -10.56 -5.90
N VAL A 115 1.71 -9.66 -4.95
CA VAL A 115 3.01 -9.06 -4.60
C VAL A 115 3.64 -9.75 -3.40
N ARG A 116 4.96 -9.68 -3.34
CA ARG A 116 5.78 -10.14 -2.21
C ARG A 116 6.34 -8.94 -1.47
N PRO A 117 6.90 -9.11 -0.25
CA PRO A 117 7.53 -8.02 0.46
C PRO A 117 8.53 -7.25 -0.40
N ILE A 118 8.43 -5.94 -0.37
CA ILE A 118 9.30 -5.02 -1.11
C ILE A 118 10.59 -4.89 -0.31
N ARG A 119 11.72 -5.24 -0.92
CA ARG A 119 13.01 -5.13 -0.24
C ARG A 119 13.28 -3.68 0.16
N ALA A 120 13.77 -3.51 1.39
CA ALA A 120 14.25 -2.22 1.87
C ALA A 120 15.45 -1.75 1.03
N GLY A 121 15.53 -0.46 0.74
CA GLY A 121 16.73 0.17 0.19
C GLY A 121 16.49 1.15 -0.94
N GLU A 122 15.51 0.95 -1.80
CA GLU A 122 15.27 1.88 -2.89
C GLU A 122 13.96 2.63 -2.73
N PRO A 123 13.96 3.96 -2.89
CA PRO A 123 12.74 4.73 -2.88
C PRO A 123 11.86 4.38 -4.07
N LEU A 124 10.55 4.50 -3.88
CA LEU A 124 9.53 4.24 -4.88
C LEU A 124 8.70 5.50 -5.15
N VAL A 125 7.99 5.51 -6.25
CA VAL A 125 6.89 6.45 -6.49
C VAL A 125 5.60 5.65 -6.54
N ALA A 126 4.60 6.05 -5.74
CA ALA A 126 3.25 5.53 -5.87
C ALA A 126 2.44 6.48 -6.75
N LEU A 127 2.06 6.04 -7.94
CA LEU A 127 1.11 6.76 -8.78
C LEU A 127 -0.31 6.32 -8.37
N ILE A 128 -1.00 7.18 -7.60
CA ILE A 128 -2.34 6.92 -7.06
C ILE A 128 -3.36 7.69 -7.88
N SER A 129 -4.26 6.99 -8.53
CA SER A 129 -5.26 7.53 -9.43
C SER A 129 -6.67 7.13 -9.01
N GLU A 130 -7.59 8.08 -8.89
CA GLU A 130 -9.00 7.79 -8.67
C GLU A 130 -9.73 7.82 -10.02
N VAL A 131 -10.11 6.64 -10.51
CA VAL A 131 -10.83 6.47 -11.78
C VAL A 131 -12.29 6.84 -11.57
N ARG A 132 -12.91 7.52 -12.54
CA ARG A 132 -14.31 8.00 -12.44
C ARG A 132 -15.31 6.88 -12.25
N PHE A 133 -15.10 5.77 -12.98
CA PHE A 133 -15.99 4.62 -12.98
C PHE A 133 -15.19 3.34 -12.74
N ALA A 134 -15.66 2.51 -11.82
CA ALA A 134 -14.96 1.30 -11.39
C ALA A 134 -14.69 0.32 -12.55
N GLU A 135 -15.64 0.21 -13.48
CA GLU A 135 -15.54 -0.64 -14.69
C GLU A 135 -14.41 -0.23 -15.63
N GLN A 136 -13.96 1.02 -15.57
CA GLN A 136 -12.87 1.55 -16.41
C GLN A 136 -11.47 1.28 -15.85
N ILE A 137 -11.33 0.74 -14.64
CA ILE A 137 -10.02 0.51 -14.01
C ILE A 137 -9.12 -0.40 -14.87
N GLY A 138 -9.69 -1.40 -15.53
CA GLY A 138 -8.95 -2.30 -16.42
C GLY A 138 -8.36 -1.58 -17.62
N ASP A 139 -9.18 -0.78 -18.30
CA ASP A 139 -8.76 0.01 -19.47
C ASP A 139 -7.74 1.10 -19.04
N TYR A 140 -8.02 1.79 -17.93
CA TYR A 140 -7.08 2.75 -17.36
C TYR A 140 -5.72 2.11 -17.08
N HIS A 141 -5.69 0.93 -16.45
CA HIS A 141 -4.45 0.19 -16.20
C HIS A 141 -3.68 -0.09 -17.48
N LEU A 142 -4.36 -0.60 -18.49
CA LEU A 142 -3.75 -0.95 -19.78
C LEU A 142 -3.12 0.28 -20.45
N TRP A 143 -3.88 1.38 -20.59
CA TRP A 143 -3.41 2.61 -21.22
C TRP A 143 -2.30 3.29 -20.42
N LEU A 144 -2.42 3.33 -19.08
CA LEU A 144 -1.39 3.88 -18.21
C LEU A 144 -0.08 3.10 -18.36
N ARG A 145 -0.15 1.77 -18.38
CA ARG A 145 1.03 0.93 -18.55
C ARG A 145 1.72 1.17 -19.88
N LEU A 146 0.96 1.26 -20.96
CA LEU A 146 1.51 1.57 -22.28
C LEU A 146 2.20 2.93 -22.31
N PHE A 147 1.57 3.93 -21.72
CA PHE A 147 2.13 5.27 -21.59
C PHE A 147 3.43 5.28 -20.78
N LEU A 148 3.44 4.68 -19.58
CA LEU A 148 4.61 4.62 -18.72
C LEU A 148 5.78 3.88 -19.39
N ARG A 149 5.51 2.76 -20.07
CA ARG A 149 6.55 2.03 -20.82
C ARG A 149 7.18 2.86 -21.93
N LYS A 150 6.39 3.65 -22.66
CA LYS A 150 6.92 4.59 -23.68
C LYS A 150 7.83 5.65 -23.04
N ALA A 151 7.56 6.02 -21.79
CA ALA A 151 8.39 6.94 -21.01
C ALA A 151 9.59 6.25 -20.32
N GLY A 152 9.84 4.97 -20.58
CA GLY A 152 10.93 4.20 -19.95
C GLY A 152 10.64 3.76 -18.51
N LEU A 153 9.39 3.89 -18.06
CA LEU A 153 8.95 3.51 -16.72
C LEU A 153 8.12 2.21 -16.81
N ASP A 154 8.56 1.15 -16.12
CA ASP A 154 7.76 -0.08 -16.01
C ASP A 154 7.32 -0.25 -14.55
N PRO A 155 6.00 -0.26 -14.26
CA PRO A 155 5.51 -0.47 -12.91
C PRO A 155 5.98 -1.81 -12.34
N MET A 156 6.55 -1.80 -11.15
CA MET A 156 6.94 -3.00 -10.40
C MET A 156 5.71 -3.77 -9.94
N ALA A 157 4.69 -3.03 -9.52
CA ALA A 157 3.40 -3.58 -9.11
C ALA A 157 2.27 -2.60 -9.45
N ALA A 158 1.08 -3.14 -9.69
CA ALA A 158 -0.13 -2.36 -9.87
C ALA A 158 -1.31 -3.02 -9.15
N PHE A 159 -2.19 -2.19 -8.62
CA PHE A 159 -3.31 -2.58 -7.78
C PHE A 159 -4.57 -1.82 -8.20
N ALA A 160 -5.71 -2.46 -8.00
CA ALA A 160 -7.02 -1.84 -8.13
C ALA A 160 -7.82 -2.03 -6.84
N THR A 161 -8.65 -1.06 -6.49
CA THR A 161 -9.59 -1.22 -5.37
C THR A 161 -10.35 -2.53 -5.50
N LEU A 162 -10.40 -3.26 -4.41
CA LEU A 162 -11.20 -4.47 -4.29
C LEU A 162 -12.56 -4.10 -3.70
N GLU A 163 -13.61 -4.21 -4.51
CA GLU A 163 -14.98 -4.05 -4.07
C GLU A 163 -15.40 -5.28 -3.26
N ALA A 164 -15.07 -5.28 -1.98
CA ALA A 164 -15.45 -6.33 -1.05
C ALA A 164 -15.99 -5.72 0.24
N VAL A 165 -16.86 -6.47 0.91
CA VAL A 165 -17.32 -6.09 2.23
C VAL A 165 -16.13 -6.08 3.19
N ASN A 166 -15.97 -4.99 3.96
CA ASN A 166 -14.98 -4.99 5.03
C ASN A 166 -15.48 -5.91 6.15
N ASP A 167 -14.93 -7.12 6.19
CA ASP A 167 -15.26 -8.18 7.15
C ASP A 167 -14.46 -8.07 8.47
N VAL A 168 -13.64 -7.02 8.61
CA VAL A 168 -12.89 -6.69 9.82
C VAL A 168 -13.17 -5.24 10.22
N PRO A 169 -14.21 -4.97 11.02
CA PRO A 169 -14.64 -3.60 11.35
C PRO A 169 -13.57 -2.73 12.03
N ALA A 170 -12.61 -3.35 12.70
CA ALA A 170 -11.48 -2.63 13.32
C ALA A 170 -10.53 -1.96 12.32
N VAL A 171 -10.59 -2.34 11.04
CA VAL A 171 -9.77 -1.74 9.97
C VAL A 171 -10.59 -0.63 9.29
N PRO A 172 -10.11 0.62 9.25
CA PRO A 172 -10.84 1.76 8.69
C PRO A 172 -10.76 1.79 7.16
N VAL A 173 -11.37 0.80 6.50
CA VAL A 173 -11.40 0.70 5.03
C VAL A 173 -12.28 1.79 4.44
N VAL A 174 -11.69 2.61 3.57
CA VAL A 174 -12.40 3.62 2.79
C VAL A 174 -13.21 2.92 1.69
N ARG A 175 -14.49 3.27 1.60
CA ARG A 175 -15.41 2.71 0.59
C ARG A 175 -15.68 3.71 -0.53
N HIS A 176 -16.22 3.21 -1.62
CA HIS A 176 -16.70 4.02 -2.76
C HIS A 176 -15.62 4.84 -3.47
N ARG A 177 -14.38 4.36 -3.45
CA ARG A 177 -13.29 4.91 -4.24
C ARG A 177 -12.80 3.87 -5.24
N SER A 178 -12.80 4.24 -6.51
CA SER A 178 -12.25 3.40 -7.59
C SER A 178 -10.81 3.80 -7.84
N GLN A 179 -9.90 3.28 -7.02
CA GLN A 179 -8.48 3.65 -7.10
C GLN A 179 -7.66 2.61 -7.85
N HIS A 180 -6.76 3.13 -8.66
CA HIS A 180 -5.65 2.40 -9.26
C HIS A 180 -4.35 2.92 -8.65
N ILE A 181 -3.48 2.02 -8.19
CA ILE A 181 -2.18 2.37 -7.61
C ILE A 181 -1.10 1.63 -8.39
N ALA A 182 -0.13 2.37 -8.95
CA ALA A 182 1.06 1.77 -9.55
C ALA A 182 2.29 2.13 -8.72
N LEU A 183 3.11 1.14 -8.37
CA LEU A 183 4.41 1.35 -7.74
C LEU A 183 5.49 1.35 -8.80
N LEU A 184 6.26 2.42 -8.85
CA LEU A 184 7.32 2.69 -9.81
C LEU A 184 8.67 2.81 -9.09
N PRO A 185 9.79 2.40 -9.70
CA PRO A 185 11.11 2.78 -9.21
C PRO A 185 11.26 4.31 -9.20
N ALA A 186 11.89 4.88 -8.18
CA ALA A 186 12.09 6.33 -8.09
C ALA A 186 13.27 6.81 -8.96
N GLY A 187 13.36 6.37 -10.20
CA GLY A 187 14.43 6.72 -11.13
C GLY A 187 14.25 8.06 -11.85
N GLY A 188 13.14 8.77 -11.63
CA GLY A 188 12.84 10.05 -12.27
C GLY A 188 11.40 10.51 -12.01
N PRO A 189 11.03 11.71 -12.45
CA PRO A 189 9.68 12.20 -12.31
C PRO A 189 8.71 11.41 -13.20
N VAL A 190 7.51 11.14 -12.70
CA VAL A 190 6.42 10.62 -13.52
C VAL A 190 5.99 11.70 -14.51
N PRO A 191 6.01 11.42 -15.82
CA PRO A 191 5.61 12.42 -16.80
C PRO A 191 4.13 12.76 -16.66
N PRO A 192 3.72 13.99 -17.04
CA PRO A 192 2.31 14.38 -17.03
C PRO A 192 1.47 13.42 -17.86
N LEU A 193 0.37 12.94 -17.30
CA LEU A 193 -0.53 12.03 -17.98
C LEU A 193 -1.14 12.71 -19.24
N PRO A 194 -1.28 12.00 -20.36
CA PRO A 194 -1.98 12.51 -21.54
C PRO A 194 -3.46 12.78 -21.25
N VAL A 195 -4.09 13.59 -22.08
CA VAL A 195 -5.46 14.08 -21.86
C VAL A 195 -6.47 12.91 -21.76
N GLU A 196 -6.27 11.86 -22.53
CA GLU A 196 -7.14 10.68 -22.54
C GLU A 196 -7.15 9.99 -21.18
N LEU A 197 -5.98 9.77 -20.58
CA LEU A 197 -5.88 9.19 -19.24
C LEU A 197 -6.42 10.15 -18.16
N ARG A 198 -6.14 11.44 -18.27
CA ARG A 198 -6.67 12.44 -17.31
C ARG A 198 -8.20 12.50 -17.34
N ASN A 199 -8.83 12.34 -18.50
CA ASN A 199 -10.28 12.35 -18.63
C ASN A 199 -10.96 11.14 -17.96
N MET A 200 -10.24 10.06 -17.75
CA MET A 200 -10.72 8.88 -17.00
C MET A 200 -10.65 9.10 -15.47
N LEU A 201 -9.97 10.13 -15.01
CA LEU A 201 -9.77 10.38 -13.58
C LEU A 201 -10.78 11.36 -13.02
N ARG A 202 -11.14 11.17 -11.75
CA ARG A 202 -11.98 12.09 -10.98
C ARG A 202 -11.20 13.33 -10.55
N PHE A 203 -9.93 13.14 -10.18
CA PHE A 203 -9.00 14.17 -9.73
C PHE A 203 -7.62 13.96 -10.37
N PRO A 204 -6.73 14.97 -10.39
CA PRO A 204 -5.33 14.75 -10.73
C PRO A 204 -4.72 13.64 -9.88
N PRO A 205 -3.87 12.77 -10.44
CA PRO A 205 -3.26 11.70 -9.67
C PRO A 205 -2.27 12.24 -8.64
N GLU A 206 -2.17 11.55 -7.51
CA GLU A 206 -1.09 11.78 -6.55
C GLU A 206 0.14 10.96 -6.94
N THR A 207 1.32 11.53 -6.75
CA THR A 207 2.60 10.86 -7.04
C THR A 207 3.56 10.96 -5.84
N PRO A 208 3.17 10.51 -4.64
CA PRO A 208 4.06 10.56 -3.50
C PRO A 208 5.30 9.70 -3.72
N ARG A 209 6.47 10.26 -3.42
CA ARG A 209 7.70 9.51 -3.30
C ARG A 209 7.75 8.83 -1.94
N LEU A 210 8.05 7.56 -1.95
CA LEU A 210 8.03 6.66 -0.81
C LEU A 210 9.47 6.28 -0.45
N GLU A 211 9.94 6.76 0.69
CA GLU A 211 11.25 6.40 1.25
C GLU A 211 11.06 5.22 2.20
N PRO A 212 11.78 4.10 2.00
CA PRO A 212 11.71 2.97 2.93
C PRO A 212 12.01 3.43 4.36
N ALA A 213 11.09 3.15 5.28
CA ALA A 213 11.19 3.60 6.66
C ALA A 213 11.77 2.54 7.60
N LEU A 214 11.64 1.27 7.21
CA LEU A 214 12.08 0.13 8.00
C LEU A 214 12.97 -0.78 7.16
N SER A 215 14.07 -1.23 7.74
CA SER A 215 14.91 -2.27 7.15
C SER A 215 14.27 -3.61 7.50
N LEU A 216 13.34 -4.09 6.67
CA LEU A 216 12.88 -5.47 6.79
C LEU A 216 14.06 -6.39 6.39
N VAL A 217 14.97 -6.60 7.32
CA VAL A 217 16.00 -7.63 7.24
C VAL A 217 15.38 -8.89 7.83
N TRP A 218 14.93 -9.80 6.96
CA TRP A 218 14.48 -11.16 7.33
C TRP A 218 15.39 -12.20 6.71
#